data_a22d34bfa0261dd42bb348341cc7cff1
#
_entry.id   a22d34bfa0261dd42bb348341cc7cff1
#
_cell.length_a   1.000
_cell.length_b   1.000
_cell.length_c   1.000
_cell.angle_alpha   90.00
_cell.angle_beta   90.00
_cell.angle_gamma   90.00
#
_symmetry.space_group_name_H-M   'P 1'
#
loop_
_entity.id
_entity.type
_entity.pdbx_description
1 polymer ?
#
loop_
_entity_poly.entity_id
_entity_poly.type
_entity_poly.pdbx_seq_one_letter_code
_entity_poly.pdbx_strand_id
1 'polypeptide(L)'
;VILFTEEVPVEIRNMKEGLNEKDHKKVYYAAHKIKPTLDLLGMDIAYNDVLTIEEWTRVEGKKKEIKEVVKSLKDYVNLTLKELKKDFNL
;
A
#
# COMPACT_ATOMS: atom_id res chain seq x y z
N VAL A 1 8.10 10.13 9.49
CA VAL A 1 6.67 10.28 9.80
C VAL A 1 5.95 11.09 8.72
N ILE A 2 6.53 12.22 8.31
CA ILE A 2 5.94 13.05 7.25
C ILE A 2 5.79 12.27 5.94
N LEU A 3 6.84 11.55 5.53
CA LEU A 3 6.80 10.73 4.32
C LEU A 3 5.70 9.68 4.40
N PHE A 4 5.55 9.03 5.56
CA PHE A 4 4.51 8.03 5.74
C PHE A 4 3.12 8.64 5.63
N THR A 5 2.89 9.77 6.29
CA THR A 5 1.55 10.40 6.31
C THR A 5 1.16 11.01 4.97
N GLU A 6 2.12 11.39 4.14
CA GLU A 6 1.85 12.03 2.86
C GLU A 6 1.99 11.09 1.67
N GLU A 7 3.04 10.28 1.66
CA GLU A 7 3.39 9.47 0.49
C GLU A 7 2.61 8.15 0.42
N VAL A 8 2.46 7.47 1.55
CA VAL A 8 1.84 6.15 1.55
C VAL A 8 0.36 6.21 1.11
N PRO A 9 -0.48 7.13 1.62
CA PRO A 9 -1.86 7.21 1.12
C PRO A 9 -1.95 7.53 -0.36
N VAL A 10 -1.06 8.37 -0.88
CA VAL A 10 -1.04 8.70 -2.31
C VAL A 10 -0.72 7.47 -3.14
N GLU A 11 0.27 6.68 -2.72
CA GLU A 11 0.63 5.48 -3.47
C GLU A 11 -0.44 4.40 -3.39
N ILE A 12 -1.15 4.29 -2.28
CA ILE A 12 -2.28 3.37 -2.17
C ILE A 12 -3.39 3.77 -3.15
N ARG A 13 -3.64 5.06 -3.28
CA ARG A 13 -4.59 5.58 -4.28
C ARG A 13 -4.14 5.20 -5.68
N ASN A 14 -2.85 5.35 -5.97
CA ASN A 14 -2.28 4.97 -7.26
C ASN A 14 -2.45 3.48 -7.54
N MET A 15 -2.31 2.64 -6.53
CA MET A 15 -2.58 1.21 -6.68
C MET A 15 -4.02 0.94 -7.07
N LYS A 16 -4.97 1.61 -6.43
CA LYS A 16 -6.39 1.48 -6.77
C LYS A 16 -6.68 1.92 -8.19
N GLU A 17 -6.12 3.04 -8.60
CA GLU A 17 -6.27 3.54 -9.96
C GLU A 17 -5.69 2.56 -10.96
N GLY A 18 -4.50 2.03 -10.67
CA GLY A 18 -3.87 1.02 -11.51
C GLY A 18 -4.72 -0.23 -11.66
N LEU A 19 -5.35 -0.67 -10.58
CA LEU A 19 -6.26 -1.81 -10.61
C LEU A 19 -7.47 -1.53 -11.51
N ASN A 20 -8.06 -0.35 -11.39
CA ASN A 20 -9.22 0.04 -12.20
C ASN A 20 -8.87 0.17 -13.68
N GLU A 21 -7.65 0.61 -13.97
CA GLU A 21 -7.16 0.75 -15.34
C GLU A 21 -6.57 -0.54 -15.90
N LYS A 22 -6.48 -1.59 -15.08
CA LYS A 22 -5.82 -2.85 -15.43
C LYS A 22 -4.35 -2.63 -15.79
N ASP A 23 -3.71 -1.67 -15.13
CA ASP A 23 -2.31 -1.32 -15.35
C ASP A 23 -1.45 -1.93 -14.24
N HIS A 24 -0.96 -3.13 -14.49
CA HIS A 24 -0.15 -3.86 -13.51
C HIS A 24 1.14 -3.12 -13.16
N LYS A 25 1.73 -2.43 -14.12
CA LYS A 25 2.97 -1.68 -13.88
C LYS A 25 2.74 -0.54 -12.88
N LYS A 26 1.63 0.16 -13.03
CA LYS A 26 1.27 1.26 -12.11
C LYS A 26 1.09 0.74 -10.69
N VAL A 27 0.42 -0.40 -10.53
CA VAL A 27 0.25 -1.04 -9.23
C VAL A 27 1.60 -1.45 -8.66
N TYR A 28 2.44 -2.06 -9.46
CA TYR A 28 3.77 -2.49 -9.03
C TYR A 28 4.63 -1.32 -8.53
N TYR A 29 4.70 -0.24 -9.31
CA TYR A 29 5.51 0.92 -8.92
C TYR A 29 5.02 1.56 -7.63
N ALA A 30 3.71 1.65 -7.45
CA ALA A 30 3.15 2.21 -6.23
C ALA A 30 3.51 1.34 -5.02
N ALA A 31 3.36 0.03 -5.14
CA ALA A 31 3.71 -0.90 -4.08
C ALA A 31 5.21 -0.84 -3.77
N HIS A 32 6.03 -0.82 -4.79
CA HIS A 32 7.49 -0.76 -4.64
C HIS A 32 7.94 0.51 -3.92
N LYS A 33 7.31 1.63 -4.20
CA LYS A 33 7.68 2.92 -3.58
C LYS A 33 7.45 2.92 -2.07
N ILE A 34 6.37 2.33 -1.60
CA ILE A 34 6.05 2.35 -0.17
C ILE A 34 6.75 1.24 0.62
N LYS A 35 7.29 0.23 -0.07
CA LYS A 35 7.92 -0.91 0.57
C LYS A 35 9.04 -0.54 1.54
N PRO A 36 10.03 0.30 1.15
CA PRO A 36 11.09 0.69 2.08
C PRO A 36 10.57 1.44 3.31
N THR A 37 9.56 2.28 3.13
CA THR A 37 8.96 3.04 4.22
C THR A 37 8.30 2.12 5.24
N LEU A 38 7.57 1.11 4.75
CA LEU A 38 6.92 0.14 5.63
C LEU A 38 7.94 -0.70 6.38
N ASP A 39 9.02 -1.09 5.71
CA ASP A 39 10.11 -1.83 6.34
C ASP A 39 10.78 -1.02 7.44
N LEU A 40 11.07 0.24 7.16
CA LEU A 40 11.70 1.16 8.10
C LEU A 40 10.85 1.35 9.36
N LEU A 41 9.53 1.39 9.21
CA LEU A 41 8.60 1.59 10.31
C LEU A 41 8.22 0.29 11.03
N GLY A 42 8.74 -0.86 10.57
CA GLY A 42 8.45 -2.14 11.19
C GLY A 42 7.02 -2.61 11.00
N MET A 43 6.36 -2.18 9.96
CA MET A 43 4.98 -2.55 9.65
C MET A 43 4.92 -3.87 8.89
N ASP A 44 5.18 -4.98 9.58
CA ASP A 44 5.32 -6.29 8.97
C ASP A 44 4.08 -6.74 8.19
N ILE A 45 2.89 -6.50 8.74
CA ILE A 45 1.64 -6.90 8.09
C ILE A 45 1.47 -6.15 6.76
N ALA A 46 1.67 -4.84 6.78
CA ALA A 46 1.57 -4.02 5.57
C ALA A 46 2.68 -4.39 4.58
N TYR A 47 3.88 -4.65 5.07
CA TYR A 47 5.00 -5.07 4.23
C TYR A 47 4.68 -6.37 3.49
N ASN A 48 4.11 -7.34 4.20
CA ASN A 48 3.71 -8.61 3.59
C ASN A 48 2.62 -8.42 2.54
N ASP A 49 1.67 -7.54 2.79
CA ASP A 49 0.63 -7.20 1.80
C ASP A 49 1.24 -6.61 0.54
N VAL A 50 2.25 -5.73 0.70
CA VAL A 50 2.95 -5.14 -0.43
C VAL A 50 3.70 -6.21 -1.24
N LEU A 51 4.35 -7.14 -0.56
CA LEU A 51 5.03 -8.25 -1.23
C LEU A 51 4.04 -9.09 -2.05
N THR A 52 2.87 -9.36 -1.50
CA THR A 52 1.82 -10.08 -2.19
C THR A 52 1.36 -9.32 -3.43
N ILE A 53 1.19 -8.01 -3.31
CA ILE A 53 0.79 -7.15 -4.43
C ILE A 53 1.85 -7.16 -5.53
N GLU A 54 3.13 -7.05 -5.16
CA GLU A 54 4.22 -7.08 -6.14
C GLU A 54 4.25 -8.41 -6.91
N GLU A 55 4.10 -9.51 -6.19
CA GLU A 55 4.06 -10.84 -6.82
C GLU A 55 2.87 -10.97 -7.77
N TRP A 56 1.70 -10.49 -7.34
CA TRP A 56 0.50 -10.49 -8.17
C TRP A 56 0.73 -9.72 -9.49
N THR A 57 1.39 -8.55 -9.42
CA THR A 57 1.65 -7.76 -10.63
C THR A 57 2.61 -8.49 -11.57
N ARG A 58 3.55 -9.23 -11.02
CA ARG A 58 4.55 -9.96 -11.80
C ARG A 58 3.92 -11.11 -12.59
N VAL A 59 2.95 -11.80 -12.00
CA VAL A 59 2.25 -12.90 -12.66
C VAL A 59 1.03 -12.43 -13.45
N GLU A 60 0.80 -11.11 -13.48
CA GLU A 60 -0.35 -10.50 -14.15
C GLU A 60 -1.68 -11.11 -13.73
N GLY A 61 -1.85 -11.23 -12.42
CA GLY A 61 -3.05 -11.81 -11.84
C GLY A 61 -4.31 -11.01 -12.11
N LYS A 62 -5.44 -11.58 -11.78
CA LYS A 62 -6.74 -10.95 -11.98
C LYS A 62 -7.03 -9.96 -10.87
N LYS A 63 -7.69 -8.83 -11.22
CA LYS A 63 -8.08 -7.79 -10.28
C LYS A 63 -8.81 -8.35 -9.04
N LYS A 64 -9.68 -9.33 -9.27
CA LYS A 64 -10.48 -9.94 -8.22
C LYS A 64 -9.64 -10.58 -7.12
N GLU A 65 -8.47 -11.10 -7.47
CA GLU A 65 -7.58 -11.79 -6.53
C GLU A 65 -6.89 -10.84 -5.56
N ILE A 66 -6.59 -9.62 -6.00
CA ILE A 66 -5.78 -8.67 -5.24
C ILE A 66 -6.60 -7.56 -4.57
N LYS A 67 -7.84 -7.38 -4.99
CA LYS A 67 -8.69 -6.29 -4.51
C LYS A 67 -8.78 -6.27 -2.98
N GLU A 68 -8.95 -7.44 -2.36
CA GLU A 68 -9.03 -7.53 -0.90
C GLU A 68 -7.71 -7.24 -0.21
N VAL A 69 -6.59 -7.64 -0.81
CA VAL A 69 -5.27 -7.36 -0.26
C VAL A 69 -5.01 -5.85 -0.25
N VAL A 70 -5.34 -5.15 -1.33
CA VAL A 70 -5.18 -3.70 -1.41
C VAL A 70 -6.10 -3.02 -0.39
N LYS A 71 -7.32 -3.50 -0.23
CA LYS A 71 -8.25 -2.96 0.76
C LYS A 71 -7.72 -3.16 2.17
N SER A 72 -7.22 -4.34 2.47
CA SER A 72 -6.62 -4.65 3.77
C SER A 72 -5.44 -3.73 4.07
N LEU A 73 -4.57 -3.53 3.09
CA LEU A 73 -3.43 -2.64 3.21
C LEU A 73 -3.89 -1.20 3.49
N LYS A 74 -4.89 -0.73 2.76
CA LYS A 74 -5.45 0.60 2.94
C LYS A 74 -6.01 0.77 4.35
N ASP A 75 -6.79 -0.20 4.81
CA ASP A 75 -7.41 -0.12 6.14
C ASP A 75 -6.36 -0.12 7.24
N TYR A 76 -5.35 -0.98 7.11
CA TYR A 76 -4.25 -1.05 8.07
C TYR A 76 -3.47 0.26 8.13
N VAL A 77 -3.15 0.83 6.98
CA VAL A 77 -2.44 2.11 6.89
C VAL A 77 -3.26 3.23 7.49
N ASN A 78 -4.56 3.27 7.17
CA ASN A 78 -5.45 4.30 7.72
C ASN A 78 -5.54 4.22 9.25
N LEU A 79 -5.59 3.01 9.79
CA LEU A 79 -5.62 2.81 11.24
C LEU A 79 -4.32 3.31 11.87
N THR A 80 -3.18 3.00 11.26
CA THR A 80 -1.87 3.44 11.75
C THR A 80 -1.76 4.97 11.68
N LEU A 81 -2.25 5.58 10.60
CA LEU A 81 -2.26 7.04 10.47
C LEU A 81 -3.09 7.69 11.57
N LYS A 82 -4.24 7.11 11.90
CA LYS A 82 -5.07 7.60 13.01
C LYS A 82 -4.32 7.57 14.33
N GLU A 83 -3.63 6.47 14.61
CA GLU A 83 -2.86 6.33 15.83
C GLU A 83 -1.70 7.32 15.88
N LEU A 84 -1.00 7.53 14.77
CA LEU A 84 0.07 8.51 14.70
C LEU A 84 -0.44 9.92 14.95
N LYS A 85 -1.57 10.30 14.36
CA LYS A 85 -2.17 11.61 14.57
C LYS A 85 -2.57 11.80 16.02
N LYS A 86 -3.09 10.77 16.66
CA LYS A 86 -3.48 10.82 18.07
C LYS A 86 -2.25 10.96 18.96
N ASP A 87 -1.21 10.16 18.72
CA ASP A 87 -0.01 10.13 19.56
C ASP A 87 0.82 11.40 19.43
N PHE A 88 0.89 11.97 18.24
CA PHE A 88 1.72 13.15 17.97
C PHE A 88 0.91 14.43 17.79
N ASN A 89 -0.38 14.38 18.01
CA ASN A 89 -1.27 15.53 17.93
C ASN A 89 -1.20 16.23 16.56
N LEU A 90 -1.13 15.45 15.49
CA LEU A 90 -1.04 15.95 14.12
C LEU A 90 -2.41 16.28 13.49
#